data_5a921e6ab1271f277877703545c96834
#
_entry.id   5a921e6ab1271f277877703545c96834
#
_cell.length_a   1.000
_cell.length_b   1.000
_cell.length_c   1.000
_cell.angle_alpha   90.00
_cell.angle_beta   90.00
_cell.angle_gamma   90.00
#
_symmetry.space_group_name_H-M   'P 1'
#
loop_
_entity.id
_entity.type
_entity.pdbx_description
1 polymer ?
#
loop_
_entity_poly.entity_id
_entity_poly.type
_entity_poly.pdbx_seq_one_letter_code
_entity_poly.pdbx_strand_id
1 'polypeptide(L)'
;MVSLTGSPHRQAWRSRLRLGRAGGTMNQAAHDTYLRIQTETASPGQLIIMLYDALLRSLGKAEMAITANDIESAHASLLRSQDVVLELIASLDMTAEGEAGVMARKLAPLYEYIYRRTLDASLRKDVAPVQEAVRLITPLRASWQSALESLAYEAGGAATGALRG
;
A
#
# COMPACT_ATOMS: atom_id res chain seq x y z
N MET A 1 -15.28 1.85 25.64
CA MET A 1 -14.84 0.52 25.20
C MET A 1 -15.45 0.27 23.82
N VAL A 2 -14.77 0.69 22.76
CA VAL A 2 -15.27 0.50 21.39
C VAL A 2 -14.51 -0.70 20.81
N SER A 3 -15.22 -1.81 20.67
CA SER A 3 -14.72 -3.02 19.99
C SER A 3 -14.36 -2.70 18.56
N LEU A 4 -13.06 -2.72 18.25
CA LEU A 4 -12.52 -2.73 16.89
C LEU A 4 -12.70 -4.12 16.27
N THR A 5 -13.93 -4.58 16.16
CA THR A 5 -14.28 -5.77 15.37
C THR A 5 -14.27 -5.40 13.91
N GLY A 6 -13.32 -6.00 13.20
CA GLY A 6 -12.92 -5.78 11.83
C GLY A 6 -14.00 -5.41 10.84
N SER A 7 -13.87 -4.21 10.28
CA SER A 7 -14.62 -3.79 9.11
C SER A 7 -14.47 -4.82 7.98
N PRO A 8 -15.56 -5.22 7.30
CA PRO A 8 -15.53 -6.18 6.19
C PRO A 8 -14.58 -5.77 5.06
N HIS A 9 -14.30 -4.48 4.92
CA HIS A 9 -13.29 -3.94 4.01
C HIS A 9 -11.87 -4.41 4.31
N ARG A 10 -11.49 -4.60 5.59
CA ARG A 10 -10.15 -5.07 5.97
C ARG A 10 -9.90 -6.54 5.58
N GLN A 11 -10.94 -7.34 5.42
CA GLN A 11 -10.80 -8.73 4.99
C GLN A 11 -10.76 -8.87 3.47
N ALA A 12 -11.47 -8.01 2.75
CA ALA A 12 -11.57 -8.07 1.29
C ALA A 12 -10.23 -7.82 0.58
N TRP A 13 -9.40 -6.86 1.06
CA TRP A 13 -8.11 -6.59 0.43
C TRP A 13 -7.07 -7.67 0.75
N ARG A 14 -7.12 -8.28 1.95
CA ARG A 14 -6.29 -9.45 2.29
C ARG A 14 -6.50 -10.60 1.32
N SER A 15 -7.73 -10.77 0.83
CA SER A 15 -8.08 -11.78 -0.17
C SER A 15 -7.59 -11.40 -1.58
N ARG A 16 -7.61 -10.11 -1.95
CA ARG A 16 -7.18 -9.62 -3.27
C ARG A 16 -5.66 -9.62 -3.45
N LEU A 17 -4.89 -9.41 -2.37
CA LEU A 17 -3.45 -9.62 -2.41
C LEU A 17 -3.08 -11.10 -2.70
N ARG A 18 -3.99 -12.04 -2.45
CA ARG A 18 -3.84 -13.47 -2.70
C ARG A 18 -4.05 -13.91 -4.15
N LEU A 19 -4.77 -13.14 -4.97
CA LEU A 19 -5.18 -13.53 -6.34
C LEU A 19 -4.16 -13.12 -7.43
N GLY A 20 -2.89 -13.09 -7.08
CA GLY A 20 -1.79 -12.96 -8.03
C GLY A 20 -1.28 -14.33 -8.48
N ARG A 21 -1.94 -14.93 -9.46
CA ARG A 21 -1.44 -15.99 -10.36
C ARG A 21 -1.34 -17.41 -9.78
N ALA A 22 -2.28 -18.26 -10.19
CA ALA A 22 -2.09 -19.70 -10.29
C ALA A 22 -1.04 -19.99 -11.39
N GLY A 23 0.13 -20.50 -10.98
CA GLY A 23 1.18 -20.91 -11.91
C GLY A 23 2.57 -20.51 -11.44
N GLY A 24 2.99 -21.01 -10.29
CA GLY A 24 4.30 -20.75 -9.74
C GLY A 24 4.95 -21.99 -9.14
N THR A 25 6.26 -22.09 -9.33
CA THR A 25 7.15 -23.10 -8.73
C THR A 25 7.03 -23.12 -7.21
N MET A 26 7.48 -24.21 -6.54
CA MET A 26 7.48 -24.38 -5.06
C MET A 26 8.01 -23.15 -4.30
N ASN A 27 8.91 -22.37 -4.91
CA ASN A 27 9.47 -21.16 -4.32
C ASN A 27 8.45 -20.00 -4.25
N GLN A 28 7.51 -19.91 -5.19
CA GLN A 28 6.44 -18.91 -5.17
C GLN A 28 5.37 -19.24 -4.12
N ALA A 29 5.03 -20.51 -3.94
CA ALA A 29 4.09 -20.93 -2.90
C ALA A 29 4.61 -20.63 -1.49
N ALA A 30 5.91 -20.84 -1.24
CA ALA A 30 6.56 -20.47 0.03
C ALA A 30 6.56 -18.95 0.24
N HIS A 31 6.84 -18.18 -0.81
CA HIS A 31 6.81 -16.71 -0.78
C HIS A 31 5.39 -16.18 -0.53
N ASP A 32 4.38 -16.74 -1.19
CA ASP A 32 2.97 -16.38 -0.98
C ASP A 32 2.49 -16.72 0.43
N THR A 33 2.94 -17.86 0.99
CA THR A 33 2.65 -18.25 2.37
C THR A 33 3.29 -17.29 3.36
N TYR A 34 4.55 -16.90 3.14
CA TYR A 34 5.26 -15.92 3.97
C TYR A 34 4.56 -14.55 3.94
N LEU A 35 4.22 -14.04 2.77
CA LEU A 35 3.48 -12.78 2.62
C LEU A 35 2.11 -12.83 3.30
N ARG A 36 1.42 -13.97 3.24
CA ARG A 36 0.15 -14.16 3.92
C ARG A 36 0.30 -14.08 5.43
N ILE A 37 1.26 -14.80 6.01
CA ILE A 37 1.53 -14.77 7.45
C ILE A 37 1.91 -13.36 7.88
N GLN A 38 2.78 -12.70 7.14
CA GLN A 38 3.17 -11.32 7.41
C GLN A 38 1.98 -10.36 7.37
N THR A 39 1.06 -10.52 6.43
CA THR A 39 -0.15 -9.71 6.31
C THR A 39 -1.14 -9.98 7.45
N GLU A 40 -1.27 -11.23 7.89
CA GLU A 40 -2.19 -11.62 8.98
C GLU A 40 -1.71 -11.11 10.34
N THR A 41 -0.40 -10.95 10.54
CA THR A 41 0.22 -10.49 11.79
C THR A 41 0.59 -9.01 11.79
N ALA A 42 0.54 -8.34 10.66
CA ALA A 42 0.94 -6.94 10.53
C ALA A 42 0.01 -5.98 11.27
N SER A 43 0.57 -4.96 11.91
CA SER A 43 -0.18 -3.83 12.46
C SER A 43 -0.86 -3.02 11.34
N PRO A 44 -1.88 -2.19 11.65
CA PRO A 44 -2.51 -1.31 10.66
C PRO A 44 -1.51 -0.42 9.90
N GLY A 45 -0.51 0.13 10.59
CA GLY A 45 0.53 0.95 9.95
C GLY A 45 1.44 0.16 9.04
N GLN A 46 1.83 -1.07 9.43
CA GLN A 46 2.59 -1.98 8.57
C GLN A 46 1.81 -2.36 7.31
N LEU A 47 0.49 -2.53 7.41
CA LEU A 47 -0.36 -2.80 6.26
C LEU A 47 -0.37 -1.65 5.24
N ILE A 48 -0.34 -0.41 5.69
CA ILE A 48 -0.22 0.77 4.81
C ILE A 48 1.13 0.75 4.08
N ILE A 49 2.24 0.45 4.78
CA ILE A 49 3.55 0.32 4.12
C ILE A 49 3.54 -0.79 3.08
N MET A 50 2.92 -1.94 3.37
CA MET A 50 2.78 -3.04 2.41
C MET A 50 1.97 -2.63 1.17
N LEU A 51 0.94 -1.78 1.32
CA LEU A 51 0.20 -1.21 0.19
C LEU A 51 1.07 -0.26 -0.64
N TYR A 52 1.85 0.62 0.00
CA TYR A 52 2.80 1.46 -0.73
C TYR A 52 3.86 0.64 -1.49
N ASP A 53 4.40 -0.40 -0.86
CA ASP A 53 5.34 -1.31 -1.51
C ASP A 53 4.72 -2.05 -2.71
N ALA A 54 3.46 -2.49 -2.57
CA ALA A 54 2.72 -3.12 -3.67
C ALA A 54 2.47 -2.15 -4.82
N LEU A 55 2.11 -0.89 -4.50
CA LEU A 55 1.91 0.17 -5.48
C LEU A 55 3.22 0.49 -6.23
N LEU A 56 4.31 0.72 -5.52
CA LEU A 56 5.61 1.00 -6.12
C LEU A 56 6.09 -0.13 -7.02
N ARG A 57 5.91 -1.39 -6.60
CA ARG A 57 6.24 -2.56 -7.45
C ARG A 57 5.40 -2.62 -8.73
N SER A 58 4.09 -2.38 -8.64
CA SER A 58 3.21 -2.41 -9.81
C SER A 58 3.47 -1.25 -10.76
N LEU A 59 3.75 -0.05 -10.25
CA LEU A 59 4.15 1.11 -11.04
C LEU A 59 5.49 0.87 -11.75
N GLY A 60 6.49 0.30 -11.06
CA GLY A 60 7.77 -0.06 -11.69
C GLY A 60 7.63 -1.09 -12.81
N LYS A 61 6.76 -2.10 -12.63
CA LYS A 61 6.45 -3.05 -13.71
C LYS A 61 5.73 -2.38 -14.87
N ALA A 62 4.82 -1.45 -14.60
CA ALA A 62 4.13 -0.69 -15.64
C ALA A 62 5.12 0.16 -16.47
N GLU A 63 6.04 0.86 -15.80
CA GLU A 63 7.09 1.66 -16.44
C GLU A 63 7.95 0.80 -17.38
N MET A 64 8.43 -0.33 -16.90
CA MET A 64 9.22 -1.27 -17.70
C MET A 64 8.45 -1.78 -18.93
N ALA A 65 7.18 -2.18 -18.73
CA ALA A 65 6.33 -2.72 -19.78
C ALA A 65 5.99 -1.67 -20.85
N ILE A 66 5.67 -0.42 -20.44
CA ILE A 66 5.43 0.69 -21.38
C ILE A 66 6.70 0.97 -22.20
N THR A 67 7.85 1.03 -21.54
CA THR A 67 9.15 1.26 -22.21
C THR A 67 9.48 0.16 -23.20
N ALA A 68 9.15 -1.09 -22.88
CA ALA A 68 9.31 -2.25 -23.76
C ALA A 68 8.21 -2.38 -24.82
N ASN A 69 7.23 -1.47 -24.85
CA ASN A 69 6.02 -1.53 -25.70
C ASN A 69 5.22 -2.84 -25.52
N ASP A 70 5.29 -3.44 -24.32
CA ASP A 70 4.47 -4.58 -23.90
C ASP A 70 3.13 -4.08 -23.34
N ILE A 71 2.16 -3.93 -24.24
CA ILE A 71 0.85 -3.34 -23.93
C ILE A 71 0.06 -4.17 -22.91
N GLU A 72 0.15 -5.50 -22.99
CA GLU A 72 -0.58 -6.41 -22.10
C GLU A 72 -0.04 -6.33 -20.66
N SER A 73 1.27 -6.45 -20.50
CA SER A 73 1.92 -6.34 -19.18
C SER A 73 1.77 -4.94 -18.60
N ALA A 74 1.82 -3.90 -19.42
CA ALA A 74 1.59 -2.52 -19.00
C ALA A 74 0.16 -2.35 -18.46
N HIS A 75 -0.85 -2.83 -19.20
CA HIS A 75 -2.25 -2.77 -18.78
C HIS A 75 -2.49 -3.52 -17.47
N ALA A 76 -2.02 -4.77 -17.37
CA ALA A 76 -2.17 -5.57 -16.15
C ALA A 76 -1.51 -4.91 -14.93
N SER A 77 -0.33 -4.31 -15.10
CA SER A 77 0.41 -3.64 -14.02
C SER A 77 -0.28 -2.34 -13.59
N LEU A 78 -0.82 -1.56 -14.53
CA LEU A 78 -1.58 -0.34 -14.23
C LEU A 78 -2.92 -0.63 -13.55
N LEU A 79 -3.65 -1.65 -13.98
CA LEU A 79 -4.86 -2.11 -13.28
C LEU A 79 -4.52 -2.49 -11.83
N ARG A 80 -3.44 -3.23 -11.62
CA ARG A 80 -2.99 -3.57 -10.28
C ARG A 80 -2.65 -2.33 -9.44
N SER A 81 -2.02 -1.32 -10.04
CA SER A 81 -1.72 -0.05 -9.37
C SER A 81 -3.01 0.66 -8.95
N GLN A 82 -4.02 0.69 -9.83
CA GLN A 82 -5.33 1.28 -9.55
C GLN A 82 -6.03 0.58 -8.39
N ASP A 83 -6.04 -0.76 -8.37
CA ASP A 83 -6.62 -1.54 -7.26
C ASP A 83 -5.97 -1.18 -5.92
N VAL A 84 -4.64 -1.08 -5.88
CA VAL A 84 -3.92 -0.73 -4.64
C VAL A 84 -4.24 0.70 -4.20
N VAL A 85 -4.32 1.65 -5.13
CA VAL A 85 -4.69 3.04 -4.78
C VAL A 85 -6.12 3.11 -4.23
N LEU A 86 -7.06 2.36 -4.80
CA LEU A 86 -8.42 2.28 -4.27
C LEU A 86 -8.46 1.70 -2.85
N GLU A 87 -7.61 0.71 -2.55
CA GLU A 87 -7.49 0.19 -1.18
C GLU A 87 -6.89 1.22 -0.22
N LEU A 88 -5.91 2.03 -0.66
CA LEU A 88 -5.39 3.15 0.12
C LEU A 88 -6.49 4.17 0.42
N ILE A 89 -7.31 4.55 -0.57
CA ILE A 89 -8.46 5.44 -0.37
C ILE A 89 -9.46 4.83 0.62
N ALA A 90 -9.80 3.56 0.45
CA ALA A 90 -10.75 2.86 1.33
C ALA A 90 -10.23 2.67 2.76
N SER A 91 -8.91 2.74 2.98
CA SER A 91 -8.30 2.67 4.30
C SER A 91 -8.42 3.97 5.11
N LEU A 92 -8.73 5.09 4.45
CA LEU A 92 -8.86 6.39 5.10
C LEU A 92 -10.16 6.47 5.88
N ASP A 93 -10.07 6.88 7.16
CA ASP A 93 -11.24 7.21 7.96
C ASP A 93 -11.52 8.72 7.86
N MET A 94 -12.39 9.08 6.92
CA MET A 94 -12.77 10.48 6.68
C MET A 94 -13.62 11.06 7.81
N THR A 95 -14.14 10.22 8.71
CA THR A 95 -14.98 10.62 9.87
C THR A 95 -14.17 10.73 11.14
N ALA A 96 -12.91 10.29 11.14
CA ALA A 96 -12.04 10.41 12.30
C ALA A 96 -11.88 11.86 12.76
N GLU A 97 -11.83 12.06 14.04
CA GLU A 97 -11.54 13.36 14.68
C GLU A 97 -10.04 13.53 14.93
N GLY A 98 -9.63 14.77 15.21
CA GLY A 98 -8.25 15.09 15.55
C GLY A 98 -7.28 14.91 14.37
N GLU A 99 -6.03 14.56 14.69
CA GLU A 99 -4.94 14.45 13.72
C GLU A 99 -5.19 13.37 12.65
N ALA A 100 -5.81 12.25 13.03
CA ALA A 100 -6.10 11.16 12.10
C ALA A 100 -7.06 11.62 10.99
N GLY A 101 -8.11 12.36 11.33
CA GLY A 101 -9.04 12.90 10.34
C GLY A 101 -8.42 14.00 9.48
N VAL A 102 -7.56 14.85 10.06
CA VAL A 102 -6.79 15.83 9.29
C VAL A 102 -5.89 15.14 8.28
N MET A 103 -5.20 14.07 8.68
CA MET A 103 -4.35 13.28 7.79
C MET A 103 -5.16 12.62 6.67
N ALA A 104 -6.28 11.98 7.00
CA ALA A 104 -7.15 11.35 6.01
C ALA A 104 -7.60 12.35 4.93
N ARG A 105 -8.06 13.54 5.35
CA ARG A 105 -8.49 14.61 4.43
C ARG A 105 -7.38 15.17 3.55
N LYS A 106 -6.12 15.12 4.01
CA LYS A 106 -4.95 15.52 3.21
C LYS A 106 -4.52 14.43 2.22
N LEU A 107 -4.62 13.16 2.61
CA LEU A 107 -4.20 12.03 1.79
C LEU A 107 -5.22 11.69 0.69
N ALA A 108 -6.52 11.83 0.95
CA ALA A 108 -7.57 11.48 -0.01
C ALA A 108 -7.36 12.14 -1.39
N PRO A 109 -7.21 13.47 -1.51
CA PRO A 109 -7.04 14.12 -2.82
C PRO A 109 -5.72 13.71 -3.49
N LEU A 110 -4.68 13.39 -2.71
CA LEU A 110 -3.41 12.91 -3.25
C LEU A 110 -3.56 11.51 -3.86
N TYR A 111 -4.25 10.59 -3.18
CA TYR A 111 -4.51 9.26 -3.71
C TYR A 111 -5.42 9.30 -4.94
N GLU A 112 -6.45 10.16 -4.94
CA GLU A 112 -7.28 10.39 -6.13
C GLU A 112 -6.47 10.93 -7.30
N TYR A 113 -5.52 11.82 -7.05
CA TYR A 113 -4.62 12.33 -8.07
C TYR A 113 -3.74 11.21 -8.64
N ILE A 114 -3.14 10.39 -7.79
CA ILE A 114 -2.33 9.24 -8.22
C ILE A 114 -3.17 8.26 -9.04
N TYR A 115 -4.40 7.97 -8.63
CA TYR A 115 -5.32 7.13 -9.40
C TYR A 115 -5.52 7.68 -10.82
N ARG A 116 -5.79 8.98 -10.96
CA ARG A 116 -5.94 9.64 -12.27
C ARG A 116 -4.67 9.55 -13.11
N ARG A 117 -3.48 9.69 -12.50
CA ARG A 117 -2.20 9.54 -13.21
C ARG A 117 -2.02 8.12 -13.74
N THR A 118 -2.43 7.08 -13.02
CA THR A 118 -2.39 5.70 -13.53
C THR A 118 -3.38 5.47 -14.69
N LEU A 119 -4.54 6.11 -14.67
CA LEU A 119 -5.47 6.12 -15.81
C LEU A 119 -4.87 6.81 -17.04
N ASP A 120 -4.26 7.99 -16.86
CA ASP A 120 -3.59 8.72 -17.93
C ASP A 120 -2.48 7.88 -18.58
N ALA A 121 -1.65 7.22 -17.77
CA ALA A 121 -0.61 6.30 -18.26
C ALA A 121 -1.21 5.16 -19.10
N SER A 122 -2.34 4.60 -18.64
CA SER A 122 -3.03 3.52 -19.35
C SER A 122 -3.57 3.96 -20.70
N LEU A 123 -4.15 5.16 -20.77
CA LEU A 123 -4.76 5.71 -21.99
C LEU A 123 -3.71 6.16 -23.01
N ARG A 124 -2.66 6.84 -22.55
CA ARG A 124 -1.65 7.45 -23.42
C ARG A 124 -0.46 6.54 -23.73
N LYS A 125 -0.31 5.43 -22.98
CA LYS A 125 0.89 4.56 -23.04
C LYS A 125 2.18 5.35 -22.75
N ASP A 126 2.10 6.26 -21.81
CA ASP A 126 3.17 7.19 -21.44
C ASP A 126 3.71 6.85 -20.04
N VAL A 127 5.03 6.86 -19.90
CA VAL A 127 5.72 6.59 -18.62
C VAL A 127 5.69 7.80 -17.68
N ALA A 128 5.57 9.02 -18.21
CA ALA A 128 5.67 10.23 -17.39
C ALA A 128 4.65 10.27 -16.24
N PRO A 129 3.36 9.91 -16.43
CA PRO A 129 2.41 9.82 -15.32
C PRO A 129 2.76 8.74 -14.28
N VAL A 130 3.37 7.63 -14.71
CA VAL A 130 3.83 6.56 -13.79
C VAL A 130 4.96 7.06 -12.91
N GLN A 131 5.95 7.70 -13.50
CA GLN A 131 7.10 8.28 -12.79
C GLN A 131 6.66 9.36 -11.80
N GLU A 132 5.66 10.16 -12.15
CA GLU A 132 5.09 11.16 -11.26
C GLU A 132 4.43 10.49 -10.04
N ALA A 133 3.63 9.46 -10.24
CA ALA A 133 3.03 8.68 -9.15
C ALA A 133 4.10 8.09 -8.22
N VAL A 134 5.19 7.53 -8.77
CA VAL A 134 6.33 7.01 -7.98
C VAL A 134 6.96 8.11 -7.14
N ARG A 135 7.20 9.30 -7.72
CA ARG A 135 7.77 10.44 -6.97
C ARG A 135 6.91 10.91 -5.82
N LEU A 136 5.59 10.79 -5.93
CA LEU A 136 4.65 11.15 -4.86
C LEU A 136 4.57 10.10 -3.76
N ILE A 137 4.56 8.82 -4.11
CA ILE A 137 4.40 7.71 -3.15
C ILE A 137 5.66 7.42 -2.36
N THR A 138 6.84 7.53 -2.98
CA THR A 138 8.12 7.20 -2.34
C THR A 138 8.34 7.95 -1.01
N PRO A 139 8.19 9.29 -0.94
CA PRO A 139 8.37 10.01 0.31
C PRO A 139 7.27 9.70 1.34
N LEU A 140 6.03 9.40 0.92
CA LEU A 140 4.97 8.98 1.83
C LEU A 140 5.32 7.65 2.51
N ARG A 141 5.77 6.69 1.73
CA ARG A 141 6.22 5.38 2.25
C ARG A 141 7.33 5.56 3.27
N ALA A 142 8.33 6.39 2.97
CA ALA A 142 9.44 6.68 3.88
C ALA A 142 8.97 7.34 5.18
N SER A 143 8.06 8.31 5.10
CA SER A 143 7.49 8.99 6.27
C SER A 143 6.70 8.02 7.17
N TRP A 144 5.91 7.11 6.59
CA TRP A 144 5.20 6.09 7.34
C TRP A 144 6.15 5.11 8.04
N GLN A 145 7.21 4.70 7.35
CA GLN A 145 8.24 3.83 7.92
C GLN A 145 8.88 4.49 9.16
N SER A 146 9.33 5.75 9.02
CA SER A 146 9.94 6.50 10.12
C SER A 146 8.98 6.69 11.30
N ALA A 147 7.70 6.95 11.05
CA ALA A 147 6.71 7.09 12.10
C ALA A 147 6.50 5.77 12.88
N LEU A 148 6.44 4.63 12.19
CA LEU A 148 6.32 3.33 12.86
C LEU A 148 7.55 2.97 13.67
N GLU A 149 8.75 3.28 13.19
CA GLU A 149 10.01 3.04 13.91
C GLU A 149 10.07 3.88 15.18
N SER A 150 9.64 5.15 15.13
CA SER A 150 9.57 6.04 16.30
C SER A 150 8.60 5.49 17.36
N LEU A 151 7.41 5.06 16.94
CA LEU A 151 6.42 4.47 17.86
C LEU A 151 6.93 3.17 18.50
N ALA A 152 7.64 2.33 17.75
CA ALA A 152 8.23 1.10 18.27
C ALA A 152 9.34 1.39 19.29
N TYR A 153 10.16 2.41 19.06
CA TYR A 153 11.21 2.84 19.98
C TYR A 153 10.62 3.36 21.29
N GLU A 154 9.60 4.21 21.24
CA GLU A 154 8.91 4.75 22.42
C GLU A 154 8.27 3.63 23.27
N ALA A 155 7.60 2.67 22.62
CA ALA A 155 7.00 1.53 23.28
C ALA A 155 8.05 0.63 23.97
N GLY A 156 9.19 0.39 23.32
CA GLY A 156 10.32 -0.38 23.88
C GLY A 156 10.99 0.32 25.07
N GLY A 157 11.16 1.64 24.99
CA GLY A 157 11.73 2.47 26.04
C GLY A 157 10.85 2.49 27.31
N ALA A 158 9.54 2.57 27.13
CA ALA A 158 8.58 2.54 28.24
C ALA A 158 8.59 1.19 28.98
N ALA A 159 8.71 0.07 28.25
CA ALA A 159 8.79 -1.27 28.83
C ALA A 159 10.06 -1.47 29.67
N THR A 160 11.18 -0.89 29.26
CA THR A 160 12.47 -1.01 29.99
C THR A 160 12.49 -0.13 31.24
N GLY A 161 11.79 0.99 31.24
CA GLY A 161 11.65 1.89 32.39
C GLY A 161 10.82 1.29 33.52
N ALA A 162 9.77 0.51 33.18
CA ALA A 162 8.87 -0.12 34.15
C ALA A 162 9.51 -1.27 34.96
N LEU A 163 10.62 -1.85 34.49
CA LEU A 163 11.34 -2.94 35.16
C LEU A 163 12.41 -2.45 36.13
N ARG A 164 12.63 -1.15 36.27
CA ARG A 164 13.63 -0.54 37.15
C ARG A 164 13.06 0.22 38.35
N GLY A 165 11.76 0.11 38.57
CA GLY A 165 11.04 0.71 39.70
C GLY A 165 10.82 -0.24 40.87
#